data_6eed3f3bb3bb53be2752992c4fefcae6
#
_entry.id   6eed3f3bb3bb53be2752992c4fefcae6
#
_cell.length_a   1.000
_cell.length_b   1.000
_cell.length_c   1.000
_cell.angle_alpha   90.00
_cell.angle_beta   90.00
_cell.angle_gamma   90.00
#
_symmetry.space_group_name_H-M   'P 1'
#
loop_
_entity.id
_entity.type
_entity.pdbx_description
1 polymer ?
#
loop_
_entity_poly.entity_id
_entity_poly.type
_entity_poly.pdbx_seq_one_letter_code
_entity_poly.pdbx_strand_id
1 'polypeptide(L)'
;MSRISCLLYTATAYLNRAAWHQKGINDCEPNTPKAPAGASKLSGDELLDRLDQALLALDGKASVDWTQAYLENHKDRVPLVQRLALMAARMGNDPHNQEIGQVTLEDWAKNQGHHRDRLLLASAHHTATHRKYGNPLDCANRFGAAFGIARLQ
;
A
#
# COMPACT_ATOMS: atom_id res chain seq x y z
N MET A 1 -19.02 -8.41 28.98
CA MET A 1 -17.75 -8.50 28.26
C MET A 1 -17.39 -7.12 27.73
N SER A 2 -16.17 -6.63 27.98
CA SER A 2 -15.79 -5.30 27.50
C SER A 2 -15.63 -5.30 25.98
N ARG A 3 -15.81 -4.12 25.33
CA ARG A 3 -15.58 -3.99 23.88
C ARG A 3 -14.18 -4.44 23.46
N ILE A 4 -13.17 -4.14 24.31
CA ILE A 4 -11.78 -4.55 24.11
C ILE A 4 -11.65 -6.08 24.14
N SER A 5 -12.30 -6.76 25.08
CA SER A 5 -12.28 -8.23 25.15
C SER A 5 -12.90 -8.86 23.92
N CYS A 6 -14.00 -8.29 23.39
CA CYS A 6 -14.62 -8.78 22.15
C CYS A 6 -13.67 -8.59 20.94
N LEU A 7 -13.03 -7.44 20.82
CA LEU A 7 -12.07 -7.15 19.75
C LEU A 7 -10.87 -8.09 19.79
N LEU A 8 -10.29 -8.30 20.97
CA LEU A 8 -9.16 -9.23 21.15
C LEU A 8 -9.55 -10.66 20.83
N TYR A 9 -10.73 -11.11 21.26
CA TYR A 9 -11.22 -12.46 20.93
C TYR A 9 -11.44 -12.64 19.44
N THR A 10 -12.09 -11.67 18.78
CA THR A 10 -12.34 -11.71 17.34
C THR A 10 -11.03 -11.70 16.57
N ALA A 11 -10.08 -10.84 16.94
CA ALA A 11 -8.77 -10.77 16.30
C ALA A 11 -8.00 -12.09 16.45
N THR A 12 -7.99 -12.67 17.65
CA THR A 12 -7.32 -13.97 17.92
C THR A 12 -7.96 -15.10 17.12
N ALA A 13 -9.29 -15.16 17.07
CA ALA A 13 -10.00 -16.18 16.31
C ALA A 13 -9.73 -16.06 14.80
N TYR A 14 -9.69 -14.82 14.29
CA TYR A 14 -9.41 -14.55 12.88
C TYR A 14 -7.97 -14.92 12.51
N LEU A 15 -7.00 -14.53 13.33
CA LEU A 15 -5.57 -14.86 13.13
C LEU A 15 -5.35 -16.37 13.18
N ASN A 16 -5.97 -17.06 14.13
CA ASN A 16 -5.86 -18.52 14.24
C ASN A 16 -6.42 -19.22 13.01
N ARG A 17 -7.57 -18.76 12.50
CA ARG A 17 -8.17 -19.29 11.28
C ARG A 17 -7.31 -19.00 10.05
N ALA A 18 -6.79 -17.80 9.92
CA ALA A 18 -5.88 -17.42 8.84
C ALA A 18 -4.61 -18.27 8.84
N ALA A 19 -3.98 -18.45 10.01
CA ALA A 19 -2.80 -19.31 10.16
C ALA A 19 -3.08 -20.77 9.80
N TRP A 20 -4.27 -21.26 10.10
CA TRP A 20 -4.65 -22.63 9.76
C TRP A 20 -4.81 -22.83 8.24
N HIS A 21 -5.38 -21.85 7.53
CA HIS A 21 -5.55 -21.89 6.07
C HIS A 21 -4.24 -21.63 5.31
N GLN A 22 -3.26 -21.02 5.96
CA GLN A 22 -1.98 -20.64 5.37
C GLN A 22 -0.84 -21.59 5.76
N LYS A 23 -1.15 -22.84 6.12
CA LYS A 23 -0.13 -23.86 6.33
C LYS A 23 0.78 -23.99 5.11
N GLY A 24 2.04 -23.59 5.25
CA GLY A 24 3.04 -23.57 4.17
C GLY A 24 3.45 -22.19 3.67
N ILE A 25 2.77 -21.10 4.10
CA ILE A 25 3.20 -19.71 3.82
C ILE A 25 4.04 -19.13 4.98
N ASN A 26 4.16 -19.89 6.08
CA ASN A 26 4.80 -19.44 7.32
C ASN A 26 6.33 -19.32 7.24
N ASP A 27 6.94 -19.68 6.12
CA ASP A 27 8.39 -19.57 5.92
C ASP A 27 8.81 -18.28 5.20
N CYS A 28 7.89 -17.33 5.05
CA CYS A 28 8.23 -16.01 4.54
C CYS A 28 8.99 -15.23 5.61
N GLU A 29 10.29 -15.09 5.45
CA GLU A 29 11.04 -14.13 6.24
C GLU A 29 10.47 -12.71 6.04
N PRO A 30 10.26 -11.95 7.14
CA PRO A 30 9.78 -10.58 7.02
C PRO A 30 10.76 -9.78 6.15
N ASN A 31 10.27 -9.24 5.05
CA ASN A 31 11.08 -8.36 4.22
C ASN A 31 11.37 -7.08 5.01
N THR A 32 12.62 -6.93 5.46
CA THR A 32 13.03 -5.72 6.18
C THR A 32 13.16 -4.57 5.19
N PRO A 33 12.37 -3.50 5.33
CA PRO A 33 12.48 -2.33 4.47
C PRO A 33 13.88 -1.74 4.53
N LYS A 34 14.44 -1.39 3.38
CA LYS A 34 15.77 -0.78 3.30
C LYS A 34 15.78 0.32 2.26
N ALA A 35 16.03 1.56 2.70
CA ALA A 35 16.17 2.68 1.78
C ALA A 35 17.24 2.39 0.73
N PRO A 36 16.96 2.62 -0.56
CA PRO A 36 17.93 2.44 -1.63
C PRO A 36 19.16 3.34 -1.47
N ALA A 37 20.31 2.88 -1.97
CA ALA A 37 21.54 3.65 -1.93
C ALA A 37 21.35 5.00 -2.66
N GLY A 38 21.79 6.08 -2.02
CA GLY A 38 21.68 7.43 -2.56
C GLY A 38 20.31 8.10 -2.36
N ALA A 39 19.30 7.43 -1.79
CA ALA A 39 17.99 8.01 -1.53
C ALA A 39 18.04 9.29 -0.67
N SER A 40 19.01 9.39 0.25
CA SER A 40 19.20 10.59 1.08
C SER A 40 19.61 11.86 0.32
N LYS A 41 19.97 11.74 -0.96
CA LYS A 41 20.32 12.88 -1.83
C LYS A 41 19.13 13.37 -2.66
N LEU A 42 18.02 12.65 -2.65
CA LEU A 42 16.83 12.97 -3.42
C LEU A 42 15.91 13.89 -2.61
N SER A 43 15.22 14.78 -3.31
CA SER A 43 14.13 15.57 -2.73
C SER A 43 12.90 14.69 -2.42
N GLY A 44 11.96 15.22 -1.64
CA GLY A 44 10.72 14.54 -1.33
C GLY A 44 9.93 14.15 -2.58
N ASP A 45 9.85 15.05 -3.55
CA ASP A 45 9.14 14.80 -4.81
C ASP A 45 9.82 13.71 -5.64
N GLU A 46 11.15 13.73 -5.74
CA GLU A 46 11.90 12.68 -6.44
C GLU A 46 11.72 11.31 -5.79
N LEU A 47 11.67 11.25 -4.45
CA LEU A 47 11.38 10.00 -3.73
C LEU A 47 9.96 9.50 -4.01
N LEU A 48 8.96 10.39 -4.04
CA LEU A 48 7.58 10.05 -4.38
C LEU A 48 7.46 9.59 -5.84
N ASP A 49 8.19 10.20 -6.76
CA ASP A 49 8.20 9.76 -8.16
C ASP A 49 8.82 8.37 -8.33
N ARG A 50 9.87 8.05 -7.55
CA ARG A 50 10.44 6.69 -7.51
C ARG A 50 9.46 5.67 -6.92
N LEU A 51 8.73 6.06 -5.89
CA LEU A 51 7.66 5.25 -5.33
C LEU A 51 6.58 4.96 -6.37
N ASP A 52 6.12 5.97 -7.11
CA ASP A 52 5.12 5.81 -8.18
C ASP A 52 5.60 4.83 -9.26
N GLN A 53 6.84 4.96 -9.69
CA GLN A 53 7.43 4.05 -10.67
C GLN A 53 7.42 2.59 -10.17
N ALA A 54 7.78 2.37 -8.89
CA ALA A 54 7.76 1.05 -8.29
C ALA A 54 6.34 0.49 -8.16
N LEU A 55 5.37 1.32 -7.74
CA LEU A 55 3.96 0.95 -7.65
C LEU A 55 3.40 0.57 -9.03
N LEU A 56 3.64 1.38 -10.05
CA LEU A 56 3.19 1.12 -11.42
C LEU A 56 3.83 -0.14 -12.03
N ALA A 57 5.09 -0.42 -11.66
CA ALA A 57 5.80 -1.64 -12.07
C ALA A 57 5.34 -2.89 -11.30
N LEU A 58 4.48 -2.74 -10.28
CA LEU A 58 4.06 -3.82 -9.37
C LEU A 58 5.22 -4.45 -8.60
N ASP A 59 6.24 -3.67 -8.32
CA ASP A 59 7.36 -4.11 -7.50
C ASP A 59 7.07 -3.79 -6.02
N GLY A 60 6.49 -4.76 -5.32
CA GLY A 60 6.14 -4.61 -3.91
C GLY A 60 7.35 -4.35 -3.02
N LYS A 61 8.51 -4.95 -3.34
CA LYS A 61 9.73 -4.71 -2.56
C LYS A 61 10.26 -3.29 -2.78
N ALA A 62 10.42 -2.86 -4.01
CA ALA A 62 10.89 -1.51 -4.31
C ALA A 62 9.92 -0.44 -3.77
N SER A 63 8.60 -0.67 -3.84
CA SER A 63 7.60 0.24 -3.27
C SER A 63 7.77 0.42 -1.77
N VAL A 64 8.05 -0.65 -1.03
CA VAL A 64 8.34 -0.58 0.40
C VAL A 64 9.67 0.14 0.67
N ASP A 65 10.71 -0.17 -0.10
CA ASP A 65 12.04 0.43 0.07
C ASP A 65 12.03 1.96 -0.21
N TRP A 66 11.31 2.43 -1.24
CA TRP A 66 11.15 3.86 -1.52
C TRP A 66 10.27 4.57 -0.49
N THR A 67 9.22 3.89 0.01
CA THR A 67 8.42 4.40 1.13
C THR A 67 9.29 4.57 2.38
N GLN A 68 10.13 3.59 2.71
CA GLN A 68 11.09 3.67 3.81
C GLN A 68 12.05 4.83 3.62
N ALA A 69 12.58 5.03 2.41
CA ALA A 69 13.46 6.15 2.10
C ALA A 69 12.79 7.49 2.36
N TYR A 70 11.53 7.66 1.98
CA TYR A 70 10.77 8.87 2.28
C TYR A 70 10.63 9.09 3.79
N LEU A 71 10.25 8.03 4.53
CA LEU A 71 10.06 8.07 5.97
C LEU A 71 11.33 8.44 6.74
N GLU A 72 12.50 8.01 6.27
CA GLU A 72 13.79 8.32 6.88
C GLU A 72 14.24 9.76 6.63
N ASN A 73 13.92 10.32 5.46
CA ASN A 73 14.43 11.62 5.03
C ASN A 73 13.46 12.79 5.28
N HIS A 74 12.16 12.54 5.42
CA HIS A 74 11.15 13.58 5.55
C HIS A 74 10.26 13.35 6.78
N LYS A 75 10.07 14.40 7.59
CA LYS A 75 9.19 14.36 8.79
C LYS A 75 7.72 14.53 8.44
N ASP A 76 7.41 15.33 7.41
CA ASP A 76 6.05 15.50 6.93
C ASP A 76 5.61 14.25 6.15
N ARG A 77 4.58 13.59 6.66
CA ARG A 77 4.01 12.37 6.07
C ARG A 77 2.84 12.66 5.13
N VAL A 78 2.31 13.87 5.16
CA VAL A 78 1.10 14.21 4.40
C VAL A 78 1.28 13.97 2.88
N PRO A 79 2.37 14.40 2.23
CA PRO A 79 2.57 14.15 0.81
C PRO A 79 2.62 12.64 0.48
N LEU A 80 3.29 11.85 1.32
CA LEU A 80 3.35 10.40 1.14
C LEU A 80 1.97 9.75 1.26
N VAL A 81 1.19 10.13 2.28
CA VAL A 81 -0.18 9.61 2.50
C VAL A 81 -1.08 9.95 1.32
N GLN A 82 -1.03 11.18 0.83
CA GLN A 82 -1.78 11.62 -0.34
C GLN A 82 -1.38 10.82 -1.60
N ARG A 83 -0.09 10.57 -1.79
CA ARG A 83 0.41 9.79 -2.92
C ARG A 83 -0.05 8.34 -2.84
N LEU A 84 0.04 7.70 -1.68
CA LEU A 84 -0.44 6.33 -1.47
C LEU A 84 -1.95 6.22 -1.67
N ALA A 85 -2.74 7.18 -1.18
CA ALA A 85 -4.19 7.21 -1.39
C ALA A 85 -4.54 7.32 -2.87
N LEU A 86 -3.89 8.24 -3.60
CA LEU A 86 -4.08 8.41 -5.04
C LEU A 86 -3.73 7.13 -5.81
N MET A 87 -2.60 6.51 -5.48
CA MET A 87 -2.16 5.30 -6.16
C MET A 87 -3.03 4.09 -5.82
N ALA A 88 -3.48 3.95 -4.58
CA ALA A 88 -4.44 2.91 -4.20
C ALA A 88 -5.77 3.06 -4.97
N ALA A 89 -6.28 4.28 -5.11
CA ALA A 89 -7.48 4.56 -5.90
C ALA A 89 -7.26 4.29 -7.40
N ARG A 90 -6.12 4.73 -7.95
CA ARG A 90 -5.78 4.55 -9.37
C ARG A 90 -5.58 3.08 -9.75
N MET A 91 -4.97 2.31 -8.87
CA MET A 91 -4.57 0.92 -9.11
C MET A 91 -5.58 -0.08 -8.57
N GLY A 92 -6.46 0.35 -7.67
CA GLY A 92 -7.49 -0.49 -7.06
C GLY A 92 -8.55 -0.86 -8.09
N ASN A 93 -8.59 -2.15 -8.46
CA ASN A 93 -9.51 -2.72 -9.42
C ASN A 93 -10.49 -3.73 -8.79
N ASP A 94 -10.47 -3.83 -7.49
CA ASP A 94 -11.33 -4.67 -6.67
C ASP A 94 -11.79 -3.85 -5.46
N PRO A 95 -13.08 -3.83 -5.11
CA PRO A 95 -13.59 -3.10 -3.96
C PRO A 95 -12.83 -3.40 -2.66
N HIS A 96 -12.43 -4.64 -2.45
CA HIS A 96 -11.67 -5.04 -1.26
C HIS A 96 -10.27 -4.40 -1.22
N ASN A 97 -9.61 -4.27 -2.37
CA ASN A 97 -8.32 -3.61 -2.44
C ASN A 97 -8.41 -2.12 -2.14
N GLN A 98 -9.47 -1.46 -2.60
CA GLN A 98 -9.75 -0.06 -2.28
C GLN A 98 -10.07 0.12 -0.80
N GLU A 99 -10.91 -0.76 -0.24
CA GLU A 99 -11.26 -0.76 1.18
C GLU A 99 -10.03 -0.97 2.08
N ILE A 100 -9.18 -1.94 1.77
CA ILE A 100 -7.94 -2.18 2.53
C ILE A 100 -7.02 -0.97 2.45
N GLY A 101 -6.86 -0.36 1.28
CA GLY A 101 -6.08 0.87 1.11
C GLY A 101 -6.61 2.01 1.98
N GLN A 102 -7.92 2.26 1.93
CA GLN A 102 -8.58 3.29 2.72
C GLN A 102 -8.42 3.04 4.23
N VAL A 103 -8.78 1.85 4.70
CA VAL A 103 -8.72 1.50 6.13
C VAL A 103 -7.30 1.62 6.67
N THR A 104 -6.30 1.18 5.91
CA THR A 104 -4.89 1.27 6.34
C THR A 104 -4.45 2.73 6.53
N LEU A 105 -4.84 3.64 5.64
CA LEU A 105 -4.51 5.05 5.75
C LEU A 105 -5.32 5.75 6.86
N GLU A 106 -6.59 5.38 7.05
CA GLU A 106 -7.39 5.87 8.18
C GLU A 106 -6.83 5.41 9.52
N ASP A 107 -6.39 4.16 9.61
CA ASP A 107 -5.76 3.62 10.82
C ASP A 107 -4.43 4.34 11.10
N TRP A 108 -3.65 4.62 10.07
CA TRP A 108 -2.46 5.45 10.25
C TRP A 108 -2.80 6.83 10.80
N ALA A 109 -3.82 7.50 10.28
CA ALA A 109 -4.21 8.84 10.71
C ALA A 109 -4.71 8.87 12.17
N LYS A 110 -5.38 7.82 12.63
CA LYS A 110 -5.94 7.70 13.98
C LYS A 110 -4.93 7.14 15.01
N ASN A 111 -3.90 6.45 14.54
CA ASN A 111 -2.91 5.78 15.40
C ASN A 111 -1.89 6.79 15.96
N GLN A 112 -1.69 6.76 17.28
CA GLN A 112 -0.70 7.57 17.98
C GLN A 112 0.57 6.77 18.37
N GLY A 113 0.62 5.48 18.04
CA GLY A 113 1.75 4.61 18.36
C GLY A 113 3.00 4.95 17.52
N HIS A 114 4.17 4.76 18.12
CA HIS A 114 5.45 5.02 17.45
C HIS A 114 5.75 4.11 16.24
N HIS A 115 4.99 3.04 16.09
CA HIS A 115 5.11 2.14 14.92
C HIS A 115 4.07 2.42 13.82
N ARG A 116 3.29 3.50 13.92
CA ARG A 116 2.21 3.79 12.96
C ARG A 116 2.68 3.87 11.50
N ASP A 117 3.90 4.33 11.25
CA ASP A 117 4.45 4.47 9.90
C ASP A 117 4.63 3.10 9.19
N ARG A 118 4.60 1.99 9.93
CA ARG A 118 4.54 0.65 9.32
C ARG A 118 3.27 0.40 8.50
N LEU A 119 2.19 1.11 8.82
CA LEU A 119 0.96 1.06 8.03
C LEU A 119 1.15 1.65 6.63
N LEU A 120 2.00 2.67 6.48
CA LEU A 120 2.34 3.25 5.17
C LEU A 120 3.17 2.28 4.32
N LEU A 121 4.10 1.55 4.94
CA LEU A 121 4.85 0.48 4.27
C LEU A 121 3.93 -0.66 3.82
N ALA A 122 2.99 -1.05 4.68
CA ALA A 122 1.98 -2.07 4.34
C ALA A 122 1.07 -1.60 3.20
N SER A 123 0.63 -0.34 3.20
CA SER A 123 -0.17 0.27 2.13
C SER A 123 0.58 0.25 0.79
N ALA A 124 1.86 0.62 0.78
CA ALA A 124 2.69 0.60 -0.43
C ALA A 124 2.83 -0.83 -0.98
N HIS A 125 3.13 -1.81 -0.13
CA HIS A 125 3.24 -3.20 -0.52
C HIS A 125 1.92 -3.73 -1.08
N HIS A 126 0.81 -3.50 -0.37
CA HIS A 126 -0.52 -3.95 -0.81
C HIS A 126 -0.88 -3.37 -2.16
N THR A 127 -0.70 -2.06 -2.36
CA THR A 127 -1.00 -1.38 -3.62
C THR A 127 -0.19 -1.95 -4.79
N ALA A 128 1.07 -2.34 -4.57
CA ALA A 128 1.93 -2.91 -5.61
C ALA A 128 1.64 -4.38 -5.93
N THR A 129 1.09 -5.16 -4.97
CA THR A 129 1.03 -6.62 -5.10
C THR A 129 -0.36 -7.19 -5.41
N HIS A 130 -1.43 -6.44 -5.17
CA HIS A 130 -2.80 -6.94 -5.28
C HIS A 130 -3.53 -6.37 -6.50
N ARG A 131 -3.23 -6.88 -7.69
CA ARG A 131 -4.00 -6.64 -8.91
C ARG A 131 -4.73 -7.90 -9.35
N LYS A 132 -6.02 -7.97 -9.09
CA LYS A 132 -6.82 -9.13 -9.47
C LYS A 132 -7.31 -9.08 -10.93
N TYR A 133 -7.62 -7.89 -11.44
CA TYR A 133 -8.30 -7.71 -12.72
C TYR A 133 -7.57 -6.83 -13.74
N GLY A 134 -6.27 -6.64 -13.60
CA GLY A 134 -5.47 -5.80 -14.50
C GLY A 134 -5.50 -4.31 -14.14
N ASN A 135 -5.10 -3.45 -15.06
CA ASN A 135 -5.03 -2.01 -14.84
C ASN A 135 -6.38 -1.35 -15.20
N PRO A 136 -7.10 -0.71 -14.23
CA PRO A 136 -8.38 -0.05 -14.50
C PRO A 136 -8.28 1.04 -15.57
N LEU A 137 -7.18 1.79 -15.58
CA LEU A 137 -6.95 2.85 -16.57
C LEU A 137 -6.82 2.29 -17.98
N ASP A 138 -6.11 1.17 -18.14
CA ASP A 138 -5.99 0.49 -19.44
C ASP A 138 -7.33 -0.08 -19.89
N CYS A 139 -8.13 -0.60 -18.96
CA CYS A 139 -9.49 -1.06 -19.26
C CYS A 139 -10.39 0.10 -19.70
N ALA A 140 -10.35 1.22 -18.97
CA ALA A 140 -11.12 2.43 -19.30
C ALA A 140 -10.67 3.01 -20.65
N ASN A 141 -9.37 3.05 -20.94
CA ASN A 141 -8.85 3.53 -22.22
C ASN A 141 -9.24 2.62 -23.39
N ARG A 142 -9.22 1.30 -23.21
CA ARG A 142 -9.68 0.34 -24.23
C ARG A 142 -11.18 0.49 -24.49
N PHE A 143 -11.96 0.63 -23.43
CA PHE A 143 -13.41 0.91 -23.54
C PHE A 143 -13.64 2.24 -24.26
N GLY A 144 -12.99 3.31 -23.82
CA GLY A 144 -13.10 4.64 -24.46
C GLY A 144 -12.74 4.60 -25.96
N ALA A 145 -11.66 3.91 -26.33
CA ALA A 145 -11.25 3.78 -27.73
C ALA A 145 -12.32 3.11 -28.61
N ALA A 146 -13.05 2.12 -28.07
CA ALA A 146 -14.13 1.45 -28.78
C ALA A 146 -15.32 2.40 -29.07
N PHE A 147 -15.44 3.49 -28.33
CA PHE A 147 -16.49 4.50 -28.49
C PHE A 147 -15.97 5.85 -29.00
N GLY A 148 -14.73 5.91 -29.48
CA GLY A 148 -14.13 7.15 -29.99
C GLY A 148 -13.86 8.22 -28.93
N ILE A 149 -13.80 7.83 -27.65
CA ILE A 149 -13.52 8.73 -26.53
C ILE A 149 -12.00 8.93 -26.39
N ALA A 150 -11.57 10.15 -26.12
CA ALA A 150 -10.16 10.47 -25.92
C ALA A 150 -9.56 9.67 -24.76
N ARG A 151 -8.27 9.33 -24.90
CA ARG A 151 -7.53 8.57 -23.90
C ARG A 151 -7.41 9.35 -22.59
N LEU A 152 -7.71 8.70 -21.47
CA LEU A 152 -7.46 9.23 -20.12
C LEU A 152 -5.96 9.22 -19.84
N GLN A 153 -5.47 10.30 -19.24
CA GLN A 153 -4.08 10.46 -18.83
C GLN A 153 -3.86 10.04 -17.37
#